data_e7b2fc12abb4f11dd769b1c4074ec0fc
#
_entry.id   e7b2fc12abb4f11dd769b1c4074ec0fc
#
_cell.length_a   1.000
_cell.length_b   1.000
_cell.length_c   1.000
_cell.angle_alpha   90.00
_cell.angle_beta   90.00
_cell.angle_gamma   90.00
#
_symmetry.space_group_name_H-M   'P 1'
#
loop_
_entity.id
_entity.type
_entity.pdbx_description
1 polymer ?
#
loop_
_entity_poly.entity_id
_entity_poly.type
_entity_poly.pdbx_seq_one_letter_code
_entity_poly.pdbx_strand_id
1 'polypeptide(L)'
;MKKKLLSLLLALCLVMALVPMTAFAEENEQSSKTSITTVDELLQFAKAVDNGEYDDKTDAVVSLDADLDLTGVAWTPIGSVFAADGTLLHYFSGKFYGNGHTISNLDFSENYGKTEYPSFGFFSEVYGAEISGLTIQGKLDVSNSDPVFFGTVAGVAADSKISDCVSDVSFTDTDKYINGTVAMCGYAINSTIEYCQNKGNFSVMKDTSQFWMGGIAGLAENSTIQYCANTGDMTSWTPSSGGIVGQLIQNSKVINCYSTGKIAPLGKGTTDFGGIAGIVGAGTEIRHCYFAGEMDLSQYTATTPYKRLGGIAG
;
A
#
# COMPACT_ATOMS: atom_id res chain seq x y z
N MET A 1 -53.58 51.65 -1.56
CA MET A 1 -52.64 50.62 -2.02
C MET A 1 -51.67 50.14 -0.92
N LYS A 2 -51.12 51.01 -0.06
CA LYS A 2 -50.13 50.61 0.99
C LYS A 2 -50.70 49.66 2.07
N LYS A 3 -51.98 49.74 2.44
CA LYS A 3 -52.58 48.83 3.46
C LYS A 3 -52.84 47.41 2.95
N LYS A 4 -53.06 47.19 1.65
CA LYS A 4 -53.17 45.81 1.09
C LYS A 4 -51.84 45.10 0.92
N LEU A 5 -50.76 45.86 0.71
CA LEU A 5 -49.44 45.30 0.61
C LEU A 5 -48.94 44.83 1.97
N LEU A 6 -49.25 45.56 3.06
CA LEU A 6 -48.87 45.22 4.42
C LEU A 6 -49.61 43.96 4.92
N SER A 7 -50.85 43.75 4.57
CA SER A 7 -51.64 42.58 4.93
C SER A 7 -51.19 41.34 4.18
N LEU A 8 -50.72 41.50 2.92
CA LEU A 8 -50.18 40.39 2.14
C LEU A 8 -48.80 39.94 2.67
N LEU A 9 -47.96 40.87 3.12
CA LEU A 9 -46.69 40.56 3.75
C LEU A 9 -46.87 39.84 5.10
N LEU A 10 -47.86 40.29 5.92
CA LEU A 10 -48.14 39.64 7.21
C LEU A 10 -48.72 38.23 7.01
N ALA A 11 -49.55 37.99 6.01
CA ALA A 11 -50.05 36.67 5.68
C ALA A 11 -48.98 35.73 5.18
N LEU A 12 -47.99 36.23 4.40
CA LEU A 12 -46.86 35.45 3.93
C LEU A 12 -45.92 35.03 5.09
N CYS A 13 -45.68 35.91 6.06
CA CYS A 13 -44.93 35.60 7.27
C CYS A 13 -45.64 34.58 8.18
N LEU A 14 -46.99 34.62 8.26
CA LEU A 14 -47.77 33.66 9.05
C LEU A 14 -47.81 32.26 8.40
N VAL A 15 -47.80 32.18 7.08
CA VAL A 15 -47.75 30.88 6.36
C VAL A 15 -46.35 30.23 6.49
N MET A 16 -45.29 31.03 6.54
CA MET A 16 -43.95 30.49 6.81
C MET A 16 -43.76 30.02 8.27
N ALA A 17 -44.54 30.54 9.22
CA ALA A 17 -44.52 30.10 10.61
C ALA A 17 -45.36 28.82 10.87
N LEU A 18 -46.19 28.41 9.90
CA LEU A 18 -47.02 27.19 9.97
C LEU A 18 -46.53 26.05 9.08
N VAL A 19 -45.40 26.23 8.36
CA VAL A 19 -44.65 25.07 7.84
C VAL A 19 -44.12 24.37 9.10
N PRO A 20 -44.55 23.13 9.41
CA PRO A 20 -43.83 22.41 10.44
C PRO A 20 -42.37 22.47 9.98
N MET A 21 -41.47 22.97 10.83
CA MET A 21 -40.10 22.58 10.77
C MET A 21 -40.11 21.07 10.98
N THR A 22 -40.43 20.31 9.92
CA THR A 22 -39.74 19.07 9.74
C THR A 22 -38.32 19.52 9.83
N ALA A 23 -37.73 19.29 11.00
CA ALA A 23 -36.31 19.32 11.17
C ALA A 23 -35.79 18.77 9.84
N PHE A 24 -35.02 19.55 9.10
CA PHE A 24 -33.92 18.97 8.41
C PHE A 24 -33.24 18.27 9.55
N ALA A 25 -33.52 16.97 9.73
CA ALA A 25 -32.59 16.10 10.27
C ALA A 25 -31.38 16.40 9.38
N GLU A 26 -30.44 17.20 9.85
CA GLU A 26 -29.08 16.91 9.55
C GLU A 26 -29.06 15.40 9.74
N GLU A 27 -29.03 14.64 8.66
CA GLU A 27 -28.41 13.36 8.71
C GLU A 27 -27.04 13.73 9.29
N ASN A 28 -26.93 13.60 10.61
CA ASN A 28 -25.68 13.30 11.22
C ASN A 28 -25.30 12.05 10.47
N GLU A 29 -24.52 12.19 9.40
CA GLU A 29 -23.64 11.15 8.94
C GLU A 29 -22.68 10.90 10.11
N GLN A 30 -23.21 10.20 11.10
CA GLN A 30 -22.43 9.61 12.15
C GLN A 30 -21.57 8.64 11.37
N SER A 31 -20.32 9.05 11.12
CA SER A 31 -19.29 8.21 10.51
C SER A 31 -19.47 6.80 11.08
N SER A 32 -20.02 5.90 10.27
CA SER A 32 -20.37 4.56 10.76
C SER A 32 -19.06 3.86 11.03
N LYS A 33 -18.74 3.72 12.30
CA LYS A 33 -17.57 2.94 12.71
C LYS A 33 -17.88 1.46 12.49
N THR A 34 -17.17 0.84 11.54
CA THR A 34 -17.20 -0.61 11.32
C THR A 34 -16.15 -1.26 12.21
N SER A 35 -16.55 -2.20 13.07
CA SER A 35 -15.66 -2.99 13.90
C SER A 35 -15.50 -4.38 13.29
N ILE A 36 -14.27 -4.87 13.19
CA ILE A 36 -13.91 -6.19 12.66
C ILE A 36 -13.27 -6.99 13.79
N THR A 37 -13.93 -8.08 14.20
CA THR A 37 -13.48 -8.99 15.26
C THR A 37 -13.40 -10.45 14.78
N THR A 38 -13.92 -10.73 13.60
CA THR A 38 -13.95 -12.07 12.99
C THR A 38 -13.52 -12.03 11.53
N VAL A 39 -13.10 -13.19 11.02
CA VAL A 39 -12.75 -13.35 9.60
C VAL A 39 -13.95 -13.07 8.71
N ASP A 40 -15.15 -13.50 9.10
CA ASP A 40 -16.38 -13.25 8.33
C ASP A 40 -16.69 -11.76 8.21
N GLU A 41 -16.49 -10.98 9.27
CA GLU A 41 -16.64 -9.51 9.24
C GLU A 41 -15.59 -8.84 8.34
N LEU A 42 -14.35 -9.34 8.36
CA LEU A 42 -13.31 -8.88 7.43
C LEU A 42 -13.71 -9.14 5.97
N LEU A 43 -14.21 -10.32 5.66
CA LEU A 43 -14.67 -10.68 4.31
C LEU A 43 -15.91 -9.89 3.89
N GLN A 44 -16.81 -9.56 4.82
CA GLN A 44 -17.95 -8.66 4.56
C GLN A 44 -17.48 -7.24 4.27
N PHE A 45 -16.52 -6.73 5.04
CA PHE A 45 -15.89 -5.43 4.77
C PHE A 45 -15.22 -5.40 3.38
N ALA A 46 -14.43 -6.42 3.03
CA ALA A 46 -13.80 -6.52 1.72
C ALA A 46 -14.85 -6.45 0.60
N LYS A 47 -15.95 -7.20 0.74
CA LYS A 47 -17.05 -7.19 -0.22
C LYS A 47 -17.76 -5.82 -0.29
N ALA A 48 -17.91 -5.12 0.82
CA ALA A 48 -18.51 -3.78 0.83
C ALA A 48 -17.63 -2.77 0.07
N VAL A 49 -16.29 -2.85 0.22
CA VAL A 49 -15.37 -2.06 -0.60
C VAL A 49 -15.48 -2.40 -2.08
N ASP A 50 -15.53 -3.70 -2.42
CA ASP A 50 -15.66 -4.17 -3.81
C ASP A 50 -17.02 -3.80 -4.44
N ASN A 51 -18.04 -3.46 -3.62
CA ASN A 51 -19.31 -2.92 -4.07
C ASN A 51 -19.34 -1.38 -4.16
N GLY A 52 -18.24 -0.70 -3.85
CA GLY A 52 -18.12 0.75 -3.92
C GLY A 52 -18.67 1.51 -2.70
N GLU A 53 -18.97 0.81 -1.59
CA GLU A 53 -19.56 1.45 -0.41
C GLU A 53 -18.56 2.39 0.31
N TYR A 54 -17.26 2.26 -0.02
CA TYR A 54 -16.16 3.04 0.55
C TYR A 54 -15.49 3.99 -0.45
N ASP A 55 -15.99 4.10 -1.67
CA ASP A 55 -15.47 5.04 -2.67
C ASP A 55 -15.70 6.48 -2.17
N ASP A 56 -14.65 7.30 -2.17
CA ASP A 56 -14.66 8.70 -1.71
C ASP A 56 -15.16 8.91 -0.25
N LYS A 57 -15.16 7.86 0.58
CA LYS A 57 -15.59 7.89 1.98
C LYS A 57 -14.42 8.14 2.94
N THR A 58 -13.73 9.26 2.80
CA THR A 58 -12.51 9.58 3.58
C THR A 58 -12.74 9.72 5.09
N ASP A 59 -13.97 9.86 5.54
CA ASP A 59 -14.39 9.94 6.94
C ASP A 59 -14.89 8.60 7.51
N ALA A 60 -15.14 7.58 6.65
CA ALA A 60 -15.50 6.25 7.11
C ALA A 60 -14.39 5.65 7.97
N VAL A 61 -14.76 5.07 9.11
CA VAL A 61 -13.82 4.47 10.06
C VAL A 61 -14.06 2.98 10.16
N VAL A 62 -13.01 2.21 9.91
CA VAL A 62 -12.98 0.76 10.08
C VAL A 62 -11.91 0.42 11.10
N SER A 63 -12.22 -0.40 12.10
CA SER A 63 -11.27 -0.83 13.11
C SER A 63 -11.19 -2.35 13.16
N LEU A 64 -9.96 -2.86 13.18
CA LEU A 64 -9.68 -4.23 13.56
C LEU A 64 -9.59 -4.26 15.09
N ASP A 65 -10.48 -4.99 15.73
CA ASP A 65 -10.61 -5.01 17.18
C ASP A 65 -10.32 -6.42 17.77
N ALA A 66 -9.75 -7.32 16.95
CA ALA A 66 -9.22 -8.63 17.35
C ALA A 66 -8.13 -9.11 16.39
N ASP A 67 -7.25 -9.99 16.85
CA ASP A 67 -6.35 -10.74 15.99
C ASP A 67 -7.12 -11.73 15.14
N LEU A 68 -6.79 -11.84 13.85
CA LEU A 68 -7.45 -12.73 12.92
C LEU A 68 -6.47 -13.77 12.36
N ASP A 69 -6.92 -15.02 12.29
CA ASP A 69 -6.22 -16.12 11.64
C ASP A 69 -6.90 -16.47 10.32
N LEU A 70 -6.21 -16.22 9.20
CA LEU A 70 -6.73 -16.48 7.86
C LEU A 70 -6.33 -17.86 7.31
N THR A 71 -6.01 -18.83 8.17
CA THR A 71 -5.69 -20.19 7.74
C THR A 71 -6.81 -20.75 6.85
N GLY A 72 -6.47 -21.13 5.61
CA GLY A 72 -7.41 -21.70 4.64
C GLY A 72 -8.29 -20.69 3.90
N VAL A 73 -8.07 -19.41 4.10
CA VAL A 73 -8.73 -18.35 3.33
C VAL A 73 -7.91 -18.04 2.09
N ALA A 74 -8.49 -18.27 0.91
CA ALA A 74 -7.93 -17.81 -0.36
C ALA A 74 -8.13 -16.29 -0.46
N TRP A 75 -7.06 -15.52 -0.19
CA TRP A 75 -7.17 -14.07 -0.11
C TRP A 75 -7.39 -13.43 -1.48
N THR A 76 -8.40 -12.58 -1.56
CA THR A 76 -8.60 -11.62 -2.66
C THR A 76 -8.37 -10.22 -2.09
N PRO A 77 -7.51 -9.38 -2.71
CA PRO A 77 -7.23 -8.04 -2.22
C PRO A 77 -8.49 -7.20 -2.08
N ILE A 78 -8.57 -6.42 -1.01
CA ILE A 78 -9.67 -5.47 -0.80
C ILE A 78 -9.57 -4.34 -1.83
N GLY A 79 -10.67 -3.96 -2.48
CA GLY A 79 -10.69 -2.93 -3.51
C GLY A 79 -9.99 -3.36 -4.80
N SER A 80 -10.30 -4.57 -5.29
CA SER A 80 -9.66 -5.18 -6.47
C SER A 80 -10.60 -5.29 -7.67
N VAL A 81 -11.59 -4.42 -7.77
CA VAL A 81 -12.57 -4.45 -8.88
C VAL A 81 -12.14 -3.52 -10.00
N PHE A 82 -11.82 -4.11 -11.14
CA PHE A 82 -11.35 -3.42 -12.34
C PHE A 82 -12.30 -3.64 -13.51
N ALA A 83 -12.44 -2.63 -14.36
CA ALA A 83 -13.10 -2.75 -15.64
C ALA A 83 -12.23 -3.56 -16.63
N ALA A 84 -12.82 -4.01 -17.74
CA ALA A 84 -12.13 -4.78 -18.77
C ALA A 84 -10.95 -4.03 -19.44
N ASP A 85 -10.89 -2.72 -19.35
CA ASP A 85 -9.79 -1.88 -19.82
C ASP A 85 -8.70 -1.65 -18.77
N GLY A 86 -8.83 -2.26 -17.57
CA GLY A 86 -7.90 -2.10 -16.44
C GLY A 86 -8.18 -0.88 -15.57
N THR A 87 -9.25 -0.13 -15.81
CA THR A 87 -9.64 0.99 -14.95
C THR A 87 -10.15 0.46 -13.63
N LEU A 88 -9.58 0.93 -12.51
CA LEU A 88 -10.08 0.64 -11.17
C LEU A 88 -11.49 1.21 -11.00
N LEU A 89 -12.42 0.38 -10.55
CA LEU A 89 -13.81 0.78 -10.34
C LEU A 89 -14.12 1.10 -8.89
N HIS A 90 -13.59 0.31 -7.96
CA HIS A 90 -13.87 0.44 -6.54
C HIS A 90 -12.60 0.33 -5.72
N TYR A 91 -12.50 1.15 -4.66
CA TYR A 91 -11.32 1.28 -3.81
C TYR A 91 -11.67 1.67 -2.38
N PHE A 92 -10.72 1.50 -1.48
CA PHE A 92 -10.88 1.99 -0.12
C PHE A 92 -10.30 3.41 0.02
N SER A 93 -11.11 4.34 0.53
CA SER A 93 -10.69 5.72 0.79
C SER A 93 -10.86 6.16 2.25
N GLY A 94 -11.30 5.28 3.12
CA GLY A 94 -11.55 5.56 4.55
C GLY A 94 -10.31 5.45 5.43
N LYS A 95 -10.57 5.35 6.72
CA LYS A 95 -9.56 5.13 7.77
C LYS A 95 -9.65 3.70 8.27
N PHE A 96 -8.56 2.94 8.13
CA PHE A 96 -8.45 1.58 8.65
C PHE A 96 -7.47 1.55 9.81
N TYR A 97 -7.98 1.34 11.01
CA TYR A 97 -7.19 1.25 12.23
C TYR A 97 -7.01 -0.21 12.65
N GLY A 98 -5.78 -0.69 12.52
CA GLY A 98 -5.40 -2.04 12.95
C GLY A 98 -5.32 -2.20 14.46
N ASN A 99 -5.22 -1.09 15.22
CA ASN A 99 -5.17 -1.04 16.70
C ASN A 99 -4.09 -1.92 17.34
N GLY A 100 -3.03 -2.24 16.60
CA GLY A 100 -1.96 -3.14 17.01
C GLY A 100 -2.30 -4.63 16.85
N HIS A 101 -3.46 -4.96 16.31
CA HIS A 101 -3.85 -6.35 16.03
C HIS A 101 -3.14 -6.92 14.82
N THR A 102 -3.11 -8.25 14.78
CA THR A 102 -2.43 -9.03 13.76
C THR A 102 -3.43 -9.79 12.88
N ILE A 103 -3.21 -9.72 11.58
CA ILE A 103 -3.80 -10.64 10.61
C ILE A 103 -2.71 -11.65 10.25
N SER A 104 -2.90 -12.90 10.64
CA SER A 104 -1.93 -13.98 10.49
C SER A 104 -2.36 -15.02 9.46
N ASN A 105 -1.37 -15.81 8.98
CA ASN A 105 -1.55 -16.89 8.01
C ASN A 105 -2.18 -16.42 6.68
N LEU A 106 -1.93 -15.16 6.30
CA LEU A 106 -2.39 -14.62 5.04
C LEU A 106 -1.61 -15.24 3.89
N ASP A 107 -2.27 -16.03 3.06
CA ASP A 107 -1.68 -16.64 1.87
C ASP A 107 -2.16 -15.91 0.61
N PHE A 108 -1.25 -15.18 0.00
CA PHE A 108 -1.51 -14.42 -1.22
C PHE A 108 -1.39 -15.27 -2.50
N SER A 109 -0.88 -16.51 -2.40
CA SER A 109 -0.37 -17.25 -3.57
C SER A 109 -1.46 -17.69 -4.55
N GLU A 110 -2.67 -17.97 -4.07
CA GLU A 110 -3.73 -18.55 -4.90
C GLU A 110 -4.25 -17.58 -5.97
N ASN A 111 -4.37 -16.30 -5.63
CA ASN A 111 -4.96 -15.29 -6.50
C ASN A 111 -3.95 -14.35 -7.15
N TYR A 112 -2.68 -14.45 -6.77
CA TYR A 112 -1.63 -13.59 -7.31
C TYR A 112 -1.42 -13.81 -8.82
N GLY A 113 -1.20 -12.70 -9.53
CA GLY A 113 -0.88 -12.73 -10.97
C GLY A 113 -2.01 -13.17 -11.89
N LYS A 114 -3.24 -13.21 -11.41
CA LYS A 114 -4.40 -13.25 -12.29
C LYS A 114 -4.49 -11.89 -13.00
N THR A 115 -4.65 -11.90 -14.32
CA THR A 115 -4.67 -10.70 -15.18
C THR A 115 -5.70 -9.64 -14.79
N GLU A 116 -6.61 -10.00 -13.92
CA GLU A 116 -7.66 -9.12 -13.41
C GLU A 116 -7.15 -8.13 -12.35
N TYR A 117 -5.94 -8.38 -11.77
CA TYR A 117 -5.41 -7.59 -10.65
C TYR A 117 -4.05 -6.99 -10.98
N PRO A 118 -3.99 -5.73 -11.51
CA PRO A 118 -2.71 -5.06 -11.76
C PRO A 118 -1.97 -4.65 -10.49
N SER A 119 -2.68 -4.59 -9.36
CA SER A 119 -2.15 -4.31 -8.02
C SER A 119 -2.64 -5.35 -7.02
N PHE A 120 -1.79 -5.73 -6.06
CA PHE A 120 -2.06 -6.86 -5.18
C PHE A 120 -1.49 -6.62 -3.76
N GLY A 121 -2.25 -7.00 -2.74
CA GLY A 121 -1.86 -6.84 -1.34
C GLY A 121 -2.97 -7.21 -0.37
N PHE A 122 -2.89 -6.75 0.86
CA PHE A 122 -4.06 -6.77 1.74
C PHE A 122 -5.15 -5.86 1.16
N PHE A 123 -4.80 -4.62 0.82
CA PHE A 123 -5.55 -3.80 -0.11
C PHE A 123 -4.93 -3.89 -1.51
N SER A 124 -5.77 -3.91 -2.55
CA SER A 124 -5.30 -3.75 -3.94
C SER A 124 -4.82 -2.33 -4.17
N GLU A 125 -5.75 -1.39 -4.13
CA GLU A 125 -5.46 0.03 -4.25
C GLU A 125 -6.23 0.84 -3.21
N VAL A 126 -5.60 1.90 -2.72
CA VAL A 126 -6.22 2.84 -1.78
C VAL A 126 -6.00 4.27 -2.24
N TYR A 127 -7.02 5.11 -2.11
CA TYR A 127 -7.00 6.51 -2.53
C TYR A 127 -7.52 7.43 -1.43
N GLY A 128 -6.73 8.41 -1.01
CA GLY A 128 -7.10 9.33 0.07
C GLY A 128 -7.30 8.63 1.42
N ALA A 129 -6.76 7.43 1.58
CA ALA A 129 -6.97 6.58 2.75
C ALA A 129 -5.95 6.81 3.86
N GLU A 130 -6.31 6.46 5.09
CA GLU A 130 -5.42 6.35 6.23
C GLU A 130 -5.43 4.91 6.75
N ILE A 131 -4.28 4.23 6.72
CA ILE A 131 -4.11 2.88 7.23
C ILE A 131 -3.09 2.93 8.36
N SER A 132 -3.43 2.43 9.54
CA SER A 132 -2.49 2.49 10.67
C SER A 132 -2.60 1.32 11.65
N GLY A 133 -1.46 1.03 12.32
CA GLY A 133 -1.41 0.09 13.44
C GLY A 133 -1.73 -1.36 13.07
N LEU A 134 -1.49 -1.80 11.83
CA LEU A 134 -1.81 -3.13 11.33
C LEU A 134 -0.54 -3.99 11.26
N THR A 135 -0.60 -5.21 11.80
CA THR A 135 0.42 -6.24 11.57
C THR A 135 -0.12 -7.29 10.59
N ILE A 136 0.63 -7.57 9.52
CA ILE A 136 0.31 -8.62 8.55
C ILE A 136 1.41 -9.67 8.57
N GLN A 137 1.03 -10.93 8.77
CA GLN A 137 1.91 -12.09 8.73
C GLN A 137 1.40 -13.10 7.71
N GLY A 138 2.32 -13.62 6.89
CA GLY A 138 1.91 -14.57 5.86
C GLY A 138 3.00 -14.87 4.85
N LYS A 139 2.55 -15.27 3.67
CA LYS A 139 3.44 -15.62 2.57
C LYS A 139 2.84 -15.31 1.21
N LEU A 140 3.73 -15.15 0.24
CA LEU A 140 3.40 -15.17 -1.18
C LEU A 140 4.43 -16.03 -1.91
N ASP A 141 4.00 -17.19 -2.38
CA ASP A 141 4.80 -18.07 -3.23
C ASP A 141 4.31 -17.95 -4.69
N VAL A 142 5.13 -17.38 -5.56
CA VAL A 142 4.77 -17.11 -6.95
C VAL A 142 5.33 -18.17 -7.87
N SER A 143 4.45 -18.82 -8.61
CA SER A 143 4.83 -19.78 -9.68
C SER A 143 4.40 -19.33 -11.08
N ASN A 144 3.55 -18.30 -11.18
CA ASN A 144 2.99 -17.85 -12.46
C ASN A 144 2.44 -16.41 -12.30
N SER A 145 3.02 -15.40 -12.95
CA SER A 145 2.54 -14.03 -12.73
C SER A 145 2.67 -13.12 -13.95
N ASP A 146 1.67 -12.26 -14.11
CA ASP A 146 1.73 -11.06 -14.93
C ASP A 146 2.29 -9.88 -14.10
N PRO A 147 2.59 -8.71 -14.75
CA PRO A 147 3.07 -7.52 -14.05
C PRO A 147 2.10 -7.07 -12.96
N VAL A 148 2.57 -6.97 -11.73
CA VAL A 148 1.73 -6.59 -10.57
C VAL A 148 2.51 -5.68 -9.62
N PHE A 149 1.85 -4.63 -9.12
CA PHE A 149 2.33 -3.89 -7.98
C PHE A 149 1.97 -4.65 -6.70
N PHE A 150 2.91 -5.44 -6.18
CA PHE A 150 2.69 -6.15 -4.92
C PHE A 150 3.17 -5.33 -3.73
N GLY A 151 2.26 -5.11 -2.79
CA GLY A 151 2.55 -4.55 -1.48
C GLY A 151 1.80 -5.29 -0.39
N THR A 152 2.49 -5.74 0.66
CA THR A 152 1.85 -6.55 1.71
C THR A 152 0.69 -5.82 2.39
N VAL A 153 0.77 -4.49 2.54
CA VAL A 153 -0.32 -3.65 3.04
C VAL A 153 -1.17 -3.15 1.88
N ALA A 154 -0.57 -2.53 0.86
CA ALA A 154 -1.28 -2.03 -0.31
C ALA A 154 -0.44 -2.19 -1.58
N GLY A 155 -1.05 -2.70 -2.65
CA GLY A 155 -0.43 -2.74 -3.97
C GLY A 155 -0.12 -1.35 -4.49
N VAL A 156 -1.10 -0.45 -4.44
CA VAL A 156 -0.96 0.98 -4.74
C VAL A 156 -1.57 1.82 -3.61
N ALA A 157 -0.86 2.86 -3.20
CA ALA A 157 -1.37 3.89 -2.30
C ALA A 157 -1.22 5.26 -2.97
N ALA A 158 -2.34 5.92 -3.26
CA ALA A 158 -2.37 7.24 -3.86
C ALA A 158 -3.05 8.25 -2.92
N ASP A 159 -2.44 9.44 -2.78
CA ASP A 159 -2.91 10.51 -1.90
C ASP A 159 -3.21 10.03 -0.47
N SER A 160 -2.48 9.00 0.00
CA SER A 160 -2.81 8.21 1.18
C SER A 160 -1.72 8.25 2.24
N LYS A 161 -2.07 7.78 3.44
CA LYS A 161 -1.14 7.63 4.56
C LYS A 161 -1.13 6.19 5.08
N ILE A 162 0.06 5.59 5.20
CA ILE A 162 0.28 4.30 5.84
C ILE A 162 1.22 4.53 7.03
N SER A 163 0.79 4.19 8.25
CA SER A 163 1.60 4.43 9.44
C SER A 163 1.52 3.30 10.46
N ASP A 164 2.59 3.15 11.25
CA ASP A 164 2.65 2.21 12.36
C ASP A 164 2.31 0.75 11.98
N CYS A 165 2.57 0.37 10.72
CA CYS A 165 2.27 -0.97 10.21
C CYS A 165 3.51 -1.86 10.22
N VAL A 166 3.29 -3.16 10.43
CA VAL A 166 4.33 -4.19 10.39
C VAL A 166 3.98 -5.24 9.34
N SER A 167 4.92 -5.50 8.43
CA SER A 167 4.85 -6.61 7.48
C SER A 167 5.82 -7.70 7.89
N ASP A 168 5.32 -8.91 8.11
CA ASP A 168 6.10 -10.13 8.31
C ASP A 168 5.64 -11.18 7.29
N VAL A 169 5.69 -10.79 6.03
CA VAL A 169 5.25 -11.61 4.89
C VAL A 169 6.48 -12.02 4.10
N SER A 170 6.69 -13.33 3.94
CA SER A 170 7.73 -13.86 3.07
C SER A 170 7.25 -13.87 1.62
N PHE A 171 8.07 -13.34 0.73
CA PHE A 171 7.85 -13.40 -0.72
C PHE A 171 8.91 -14.30 -1.36
N THR A 172 8.47 -15.29 -2.15
CA THR A 172 9.37 -16.15 -2.91
C THR A 172 8.87 -16.30 -4.36
N ASP A 173 9.72 -15.94 -5.31
CA ASP A 173 9.52 -16.26 -6.73
C ASP A 173 10.61 -17.20 -7.21
N THR A 174 10.21 -18.36 -7.73
CA THR A 174 11.15 -19.38 -8.21
C THR A 174 11.06 -19.64 -9.71
N ASP A 175 10.05 -19.14 -10.43
CA ASP A 175 9.74 -19.79 -11.71
C ASP A 175 9.46 -18.93 -12.93
N LYS A 176 9.21 -17.62 -12.86
CA LYS A 176 8.90 -16.80 -14.07
C LYS A 176 9.33 -15.34 -13.98
N TYR A 177 9.30 -14.69 -15.16
CA TYR A 177 9.48 -13.25 -15.28
C TYR A 177 8.38 -12.52 -14.51
N ILE A 178 8.75 -11.86 -13.42
CA ILE A 178 7.88 -10.91 -12.75
C ILE A 178 8.25 -9.52 -13.26
N ASN A 179 7.26 -8.75 -13.70
CA ASN A 179 7.40 -7.31 -13.84
C ASN A 179 6.55 -6.68 -12.74
N GLY A 180 7.03 -5.60 -12.11
CA GLY A 180 6.27 -4.92 -11.08
C GLY A 180 7.08 -4.53 -9.85
N THR A 181 6.50 -4.71 -8.67
CA THR A 181 7.14 -4.36 -7.39
C THR A 181 6.93 -5.43 -6.34
N VAL A 182 7.84 -5.49 -5.36
CA VAL A 182 7.64 -6.19 -4.09
C VAL A 182 8.07 -5.28 -2.95
N ALA A 183 7.15 -5.01 -2.03
CA ALA A 183 7.40 -4.16 -0.87
C ALA A 183 6.30 -4.31 0.20
N MET A 184 6.31 -3.47 1.23
CA MET A 184 5.16 -3.25 2.09
C MET A 184 4.06 -2.46 1.35
N CYS A 185 4.44 -1.43 0.59
CA CYS A 185 3.60 -0.73 -0.38
C CYS A 185 4.23 -0.85 -1.77
N GLY A 186 3.52 -1.44 -2.74
CA GLY A 186 4.06 -1.66 -4.08
C GLY A 186 4.39 -0.36 -4.78
N TYR A 187 3.43 0.55 -4.86
CA TYR A 187 3.60 1.88 -5.44
C TYR A 187 2.96 2.96 -4.56
N ALA A 188 3.74 3.89 -4.07
CA ALA A 188 3.30 5.05 -3.32
C ALA A 188 3.32 6.30 -4.21
N ILE A 189 2.16 6.96 -4.38
CA ILE A 189 1.99 8.17 -5.20
C ILE A 189 1.41 9.27 -4.31
N ASN A 190 2.03 10.44 -4.25
CA ASN A 190 1.58 11.58 -3.43
C ASN A 190 1.30 11.19 -1.96
N SER A 191 1.98 10.18 -1.45
CA SER A 191 1.62 9.50 -0.21
C SER A 191 2.68 9.63 0.86
N THR A 192 2.30 9.32 2.10
CA THR A 192 3.22 9.26 3.23
C THR A 192 3.22 7.87 3.84
N ILE A 193 4.40 7.27 3.98
CA ILE A 193 4.60 6.01 4.71
C ILE A 193 5.53 6.30 5.89
N GLU A 194 5.06 6.08 7.11
CA GLU A 194 5.83 6.42 8.29
C GLU A 194 5.68 5.41 9.44
N TYR A 195 6.75 5.29 10.26
CA TYR A 195 6.79 4.39 11.43
C TYR A 195 6.49 2.92 11.09
N CYS A 196 6.75 2.51 9.84
CA CYS A 196 6.47 1.18 9.36
C CYS A 196 7.70 0.28 9.40
N GLN A 197 7.50 -1.02 9.56
CA GLN A 197 8.56 -2.01 9.58
C GLN A 197 8.28 -3.20 8.66
N ASN A 198 9.23 -3.53 7.79
CA ASN A 198 9.28 -4.84 7.12
C ASN A 198 10.21 -5.79 7.86
N LYS A 199 9.72 -6.98 8.16
CA LYS A 199 10.45 -8.12 8.74
C LYS A 199 10.53 -9.31 7.78
N GLY A 200 9.61 -9.35 6.80
CA GLY A 200 9.53 -10.44 5.84
C GLY A 200 10.69 -10.44 4.86
N ASN A 201 11.09 -11.63 4.45
CA ASN A 201 12.16 -11.83 3.48
C ASN A 201 11.60 -11.85 2.06
N PHE A 202 12.26 -11.15 1.15
CA PHE A 202 11.87 -11.09 -0.25
C PHE A 202 12.91 -11.76 -1.13
N SER A 203 12.49 -12.75 -1.92
CA SER A 203 13.37 -13.54 -2.77
C SER A 203 12.83 -13.61 -4.19
N VAL A 204 13.52 -12.95 -5.12
CA VAL A 204 13.25 -13.01 -6.57
C VAL A 204 14.42 -13.70 -7.24
N MET A 205 14.22 -14.96 -7.63
CA MET A 205 15.28 -15.88 -8.05
C MET A 205 15.49 -15.92 -9.57
N LYS A 206 14.75 -15.14 -10.35
CA LYS A 206 14.88 -15.09 -11.81
C LYS A 206 15.08 -13.70 -12.37
N ASP A 207 15.67 -13.68 -13.56
CA ASP A 207 15.93 -12.45 -14.34
C ASP A 207 14.62 -11.77 -14.70
N THR A 208 14.47 -10.53 -14.25
CA THR A 208 13.31 -9.68 -14.50
C THR A 208 13.78 -8.41 -15.23
N SER A 209 13.05 -7.97 -16.24
CA SER A 209 13.45 -6.80 -17.03
C SER A 209 12.97 -5.46 -16.44
N GLN A 210 11.88 -5.46 -15.67
CA GLN A 210 11.28 -4.27 -15.07
C GLN A 210 10.70 -4.63 -13.70
N PHE A 211 11.53 -4.51 -12.67
CA PHE A 211 11.11 -4.85 -11.33
C PHE A 211 11.82 -3.98 -10.30
N TRP A 212 11.07 -3.50 -9.32
CA TRP A 212 11.59 -2.69 -8.23
C TRP A 212 11.29 -3.34 -6.89
N MET A 213 12.30 -3.63 -6.11
CA MET A 213 12.14 -4.23 -4.79
C MET A 213 12.61 -3.28 -3.70
N GLY A 214 11.74 -3.04 -2.73
CA GLY A 214 12.05 -2.26 -1.54
C GLY A 214 11.45 -2.89 -0.28
N GLY A 215 12.09 -2.74 0.86
CA GLY A 215 11.51 -3.24 2.11
C GLY A 215 10.21 -2.51 2.46
N ILE A 216 10.13 -1.23 2.17
CA ILE A 216 8.97 -0.38 2.50
C ILE A 216 8.18 0.01 1.26
N ALA A 217 8.81 0.52 0.21
CA ALA A 217 8.14 0.82 -1.04
C ALA A 217 8.90 0.27 -2.24
N GLY A 218 8.20 -0.31 -3.21
CA GLY A 218 8.79 -0.72 -4.48
C GLY A 218 9.12 0.50 -5.33
N LEU A 219 8.15 1.36 -5.54
CA LEU A 219 8.25 2.63 -6.23
C LEU A 219 7.65 3.75 -5.38
N ALA A 220 8.31 4.89 -5.27
CA ALA A 220 7.80 6.08 -4.60
C ALA A 220 7.88 7.29 -5.54
N GLU A 221 6.73 7.92 -5.78
CA GLU A 221 6.56 9.10 -6.62
C GLU A 221 5.91 10.22 -5.83
N ASN A 222 6.56 11.38 -5.79
CA ASN A 222 6.08 12.57 -5.04
C ASN A 222 5.67 12.23 -3.59
N SER A 223 6.35 11.27 -2.97
CA SER A 223 5.97 10.65 -1.71
C SER A 223 7.05 10.79 -0.64
N THR A 224 6.65 10.67 0.62
CA THR A 224 7.57 10.71 1.76
C THR A 224 7.56 9.37 2.50
N ILE A 225 8.73 8.76 2.64
CA ILE A 225 8.96 7.58 3.47
C ILE A 225 9.81 8.02 4.66
N GLN A 226 9.31 7.89 5.89
CA GLN A 226 10.04 8.37 7.04
C GLN A 226 9.89 7.50 8.27
N TYR A 227 10.94 7.45 9.11
CA TYR A 227 10.97 6.66 10.35
C TYR A 227 10.66 5.18 10.14
N CYS A 228 10.97 4.64 8.96
CA CYS A 228 10.70 3.26 8.59
C CYS A 228 11.95 2.39 8.70
N ALA A 229 11.72 1.09 8.86
CA ALA A 229 12.79 0.11 8.99
C ALA A 229 12.56 -1.12 8.10
N ASN A 230 13.62 -1.61 7.49
CA ASN A 230 13.65 -2.95 6.91
C ASN A 230 14.65 -3.82 7.65
N THR A 231 14.16 -4.94 8.18
CA THR A 231 14.99 -5.96 8.83
C THR A 231 14.99 -7.31 8.08
N GLY A 232 14.11 -7.44 7.09
CA GLY A 232 14.01 -8.61 6.24
C GLY A 232 15.13 -8.66 5.19
N ASP A 233 15.56 -9.87 4.86
CA ASP A 233 16.56 -10.12 3.82
C ASP A 233 15.96 -10.00 2.43
N MET A 234 16.77 -9.53 1.48
CA MET A 234 16.38 -9.29 0.10
C MET A 234 17.35 -10.00 -0.84
N THR A 235 16.86 -10.98 -1.59
CA THR A 235 17.63 -11.69 -2.62
C THR A 235 16.99 -11.43 -3.98
N SER A 236 17.77 -10.95 -4.96
CA SER A 236 17.14 -10.38 -6.14
C SER A 236 17.96 -10.51 -7.42
N TRP A 237 17.27 -10.97 -8.48
CA TRP A 237 17.67 -10.79 -9.87
C TRP A 237 17.10 -9.49 -10.49
N THR A 238 16.49 -8.64 -9.70
CA THR A 238 15.81 -7.44 -10.21
C THR A 238 16.81 -6.38 -10.66
N PRO A 239 16.43 -5.52 -11.63
CA PRO A 239 17.30 -4.43 -12.07
C PRO A 239 17.47 -3.33 -11.02
N SER A 240 16.58 -3.25 -10.01
CA SER A 240 16.70 -2.24 -8.97
C SER A 240 16.15 -2.73 -7.63
N SER A 241 16.98 -2.64 -6.60
CA SER A 241 16.58 -3.00 -5.23
C SER A 241 17.21 -2.07 -4.21
N GLY A 242 16.42 -1.68 -3.22
CA GLY A 242 16.89 -0.90 -2.08
C GLY A 242 16.31 -1.38 -0.77
N GLY A 243 17.09 -1.33 0.30
CA GLY A 243 16.63 -1.81 1.60
C GLY A 243 15.34 -1.15 2.08
N ILE A 244 15.09 0.10 1.68
CA ILE A 244 13.86 0.83 1.98
C ILE A 244 13.00 1.02 0.72
N VAL A 245 13.57 1.48 -0.38
CA VAL A 245 12.83 1.77 -1.61
C VAL A 245 13.56 1.27 -2.84
N GLY A 246 12.85 0.58 -3.75
CA GLY A 246 13.41 0.12 -5.02
C GLY A 246 13.73 1.27 -5.95
N GLN A 247 12.77 2.17 -6.18
CA GLN A 247 12.96 3.37 -6.99
C GLN A 247 12.31 4.59 -6.33
N LEU A 248 13.06 5.68 -6.24
CA LEU A 248 12.65 6.96 -5.67
C LEU A 248 12.66 8.03 -6.77
N ILE A 249 11.50 8.61 -7.11
CA ILE A 249 11.36 9.58 -8.20
C ILE A 249 10.52 10.79 -7.80
N GLN A 250 10.58 11.86 -8.59
CA GLN A 250 9.68 13.02 -8.56
C GLN A 250 9.47 13.62 -7.15
N ASN A 251 10.49 14.32 -6.65
CA ASN A 251 10.44 15.02 -5.36
C ASN A 251 10.20 14.14 -4.13
N SER A 252 10.29 12.82 -4.28
CA SER A 252 10.10 11.89 -3.16
C SER A 252 11.26 11.96 -2.16
N LYS A 253 10.98 11.58 -0.92
CA LYS A 253 11.93 11.68 0.19
C LYS A 253 11.98 10.39 1.00
N VAL A 254 13.21 10.03 1.42
CA VAL A 254 13.43 8.97 2.43
C VAL A 254 14.19 9.61 3.60
N ILE A 255 13.56 9.65 4.77
CA ILE A 255 14.07 10.41 5.92
C ILE A 255 14.05 9.55 7.18
N ASN A 256 15.13 9.56 7.98
CA ASN A 256 15.23 8.85 9.25
C ASN A 256 14.88 7.36 9.15
N CYS A 257 15.24 6.72 8.05
CA CYS A 257 14.99 5.29 7.80
C CYS A 257 16.27 4.47 7.93
N TYR A 258 16.11 3.18 8.21
CA TYR A 258 17.26 2.29 8.23
C TYR A 258 16.93 0.91 7.65
N SER A 259 17.96 0.22 7.15
CA SER A 259 17.87 -1.18 6.76
C SER A 259 19.03 -1.97 7.39
N THR A 260 18.67 -3.12 7.95
CA THR A 260 19.63 -4.08 8.54
C THR A 260 19.58 -5.46 7.90
N GLY A 261 18.59 -5.72 7.04
CA GLY A 261 18.49 -6.94 6.27
C GLY A 261 19.63 -7.10 5.28
N LYS A 262 19.98 -8.34 4.96
CA LYS A 262 20.96 -8.65 3.92
C LYS A 262 20.39 -8.30 2.54
N ILE A 263 21.21 -7.71 1.68
CA ILE A 263 20.87 -7.47 0.27
C ILE A 263 21.80 -8.34 -0.57
N ALA A 264 21.24 -9.32 -1.29
CA ALA A 264 21.97 -10.28 -2.11
C ALA A 264 21.56 -10.14 -3.59
N PRO A 265 22.26 -9.29 -4.36
CA PRO A 265 22.04 -9.23 -5.81
C PRO A 265 22.47 -10.53 -6.49
N LEU A 266 21.66 -10.98 -7.45
CA LEU A 266 21.93 -12.15 -8.27
C LEU A 266 22.12 -11.74 -9.72
N GLY A 267 22.89 -12.56 -10.49
CA GLY A 267 22.88 -12.50 -11.94
C GLY A 267 23.86 -11.55 -12.64
N LYS A 268 23.57 -11.25 -13.92
CA LYS A 268 24.53 -10.64 -14.86
C LYS A 268 24.04 -9.30 -15.45
N GLY A 269 22.84 -8.83 -15.08
CA GLY A 269 22.19 -7.66 -15.71
C GLY A 269 22.76 -6.30 -15.25
N THR A 270 22.22 -5.24 -15.84
CA THR A 270 22.35 -3.86 -15.32
C THR A 270 21.57 -3.78 -14.03
N THR A 271 22.21 -3.37 -12.95
CA THR A 271 21.59 -3.45 -11.63
C THR A 271 21.95 -2.24 -10.79
N ASP A 272 20.96 -1.77 -10.07
CA ASP A 272 21.07 -0.66 -9.13
C ASP A 272 20.68 -1.14 -7.73
N PHE A 273 21.68 -1.41 -6.89
CA PHE A 273 21.47 -1.90 -5.53
C PHE A 273 21.98 -0.89 -4.53
N GLY A 274 21.10 -0.46 -3.64
CA GLY A 274 21.45 0.43 -2.54
C GLY A 274 21.00 -0.11 -1.19
N GLY A 275 21.77 0.17 -0.16
CA GLY A 275 21.39 -0.19 1.21
C GLY A 275 20.07 0.47 1.66
N ILE A 276 19.74 1.61 1.05
CA ILE A 276 18.48 2.35 1.30
C ILE A 276 17.64 2.42 0.03
N ALA A 277 18.18 2.90 -1.08
CA ALA A 277 17.43 3.06 -2.34
C ALA A 277 18.18 2.44 -3.50
N GLY A 278 17.49 1.74 -4.39
CA GLY A 278 18.05 1.22 -5.63
C GLY A 278 18.32 2.34 -6.62
N ILE A 279 17.28 2.90 -7.23
CA ILE A 279 17.37 4.05 -8.14
C ILE A 279 16.90 5.33 -7.43
N VAL A 280 17.68 6.41 -7.62
CA VAL A 280 17.38 7.73 -7.09
C VAL A 280 17.25 8.71 -8.25
N GLY A 281 16.03 9.19 -8.47
CA GLY A 281 15.72 10.15 -9.54
C GLY A 281 16.01 11.60 -9.16
N ALA A 282 15.90 12.49 -10.15
CA ALA A 282 16.09 13.91 -9.94
C ALA A 282 15.04 14.51 -8.98
N GLY A 283 15.44 15.48 -8.16
CA GLY A 283 14.56 16.18 -7.22
C GLY A 283 14.21 15.40 -5.95
N THR A 284 14.81 14.25 -5.74
CA THR A 284 14.57 13.40 -4.56
C THR A 284 15.58 13.67 -3.45
N GLU A 285 15.25 13.22 -2.23
CA GLU A 285 16.08 13.43 -1.05
C GLU A 285 16.20 12.15 -0.21
N ILE A 286 17.42 11.76 0.17
CA ILE A 286 17.68 10.74 1.20
C ILE A 286 18.44 11.42 2.34
N ARG A 287 17.89 11.41 3.55
CA ARG A 287 18.46 12.12 4.68
C ARG A 287 18.35 11.33 5.98
N HIS A 288 19.44 11.36 6.78
CA HIS A 288 19.51 10.71 8.08
C HIS A 288 19.16 9.21 8.03
N CYS A 289 19.55 8.54 6.95
CA CYS A 289 19.34 7.13 6.74
C CYS A 289 20.64 6.36 6.92
N TYR A 290 20.55 5.12 7.36
CA TYR A 290 21.70 4.25 7.41
C TYR A 290 21.38 2.82 6.99
N PHE A 291 22.39 2.17 6.44
CA PHE A 291 22.40 0.74 6.15
C PHE A 291 23.43 0.06 7.04
N ALA A 292 22.99 -0.93 7.81
CA ALA A 292 23.82 -1.73 8.71
C ALA A 292 23.69 -3.24 8.41
N GLY A 293 23.09 -3.59 7.27
CA GLY A 293 23.03 -4.96 6.77
C GLY A 293 24.29 -5.36 5.98
N GLU A 294 24.28 -6.57 5.47
CA GLU A 294 25.31 -7.11 4.58
C GLU A 294 24.89 -6.93 3.11
N MET A 295 25.80 -6.48 2.25
CA MET A 295 25.62 -6.58 0.79
C MET A 295 26.40 -7.79 0.28
N ASP A 296 25.70 -8.91 0.06
CA ASP A 296 26.31 -10.17 -0.35
C ASP A 296 26.44 -10.26 -1.89
N LEU A 297 27.63 -10.03 -2.39
CA LEU A 297 27.94 -10.06 -3.82
C LEU A 297 28.43 -11.41 -4.31
N SER A 298 28.38 -12.46 -3.49
CA SER A 298 28.95 -13.78 -3.82
C SER A 298 28.33 -14.43 -5.06
N GLN A 299 27.06 -14.15 -5.34
CA GLN A 299 26.31 -14.65 -6.50
C GLN A 299 26.22 -13.64 -7.65
N TYR A 300 26.83 -12.46 -7.47
CA TYR A 300 26.76 -11.39 -8.45
C TYR A 300 27.88 -11.51 -9.48
N THR A 301 27.53 -11.93 -10.70
CA THR A 301 28.48 -12.21 -11.78
C THR A 301 28.40 -11.24 -12.93
N ALA A 302 27.81 -10.03 -12.73
CA ALA A 302 27.59 -9.07 -13.80
C ALA A 302 28.90 -8.66 -14.52
N THR A 303 28.87 -8.80 -15.83
CA THR A 303 29.96 -8.43 -16.73
C THR A 303 29.72 -7.08 -17.46
N THR A 304 28.54 -6.47 -17.23
CA THR A 304 28.18 -5.19 -17.86
C THR A 304 28.89 -4.01 -17.21
N PRO A 305 29.22 -2.95 -17.94
CA PRO A 305 29.85 -1.74 -17.38
C PRO A 305 28.91 -0.90 -16.50
N TYR A 306 27.63 -1.22 -16.46
CA TYR A 306 26.61 -0.46 -15.74
C TYR A 306 26.21 -1.17 -14.45
N LYS A 307 27.09 -1.06 -13.42
CA LYS A 307 26.85 -1.58 -12.09
C LYS A 307 26.82 -0.39 -11.14
N ARG A 308 25.72 -0.21 -10.46
CA ARG A 308 25.61 0.80 -9.42
C ARG A 308 25.28 0.09 -8.11
N LEU A 309 26.26 0.02 -7.25
CA LEU A 309 26.17 -0.63 -5.94
C LEU A 309 26.63 0.37 -4.91
N GLY A 310 25.76 0.73 -3.99
CA GLY A 310 26.05 1.73 -2.96
C GLY A 310 25.53 1.36 -1.59
N GLY A 311 26.27 1.75 -0.56
CA GLY A 311 25.81 1.56 0.83
C GLY A 311 24.52 2.31 1.14
N ILE A 312 24.20 3.37 0.39
CA ILE A 312 22.95 4.13 0.53
C ILE A 312 22.14 4.04 -0.76
N ALA A 313 22.67 4.45 -1.88
CA ALA A 313 21.99 4.43 -3.19
C ALA A 313 22.84 3.72 -4.23
N GLY A 314 22.21 3.00 -5.13
CA GLY A 314 22.79 2.32 -6.26
C GLY A 314 22.98 3.20 -7.49
#